data_fdfe52afceabc91b7a165d67e233529a
#
_entry.id   fdfe52afceabc91b7a165d67e233529a
#
_cell.length_a   1.000
_cell.length_b   1.000
_cell.length_c   1.000
_cell.angle_alpha   90.00
_cell.angle_beta   90.00
_cell.angle_gamma   90.00
#
_symmetry.space_group_name_H-M   'P 1'
#
loop_
_entity.id
_entity.type
_entity.pdbx_description
1 polymer ?
#
loop_
_entity_poly.entity_id
_entity_poly.type
_entity_poly.pdbx_seq_one_letter_code
_entity_poly.pdbx_strand_id
1 'polypeptide(L)'
;MILSELIARIKPVSVCGSTDIEITGINIDSRRIKQGHIFVAMKGTQVDGHKFIGKAIELGAAAVLLEDMPDEIQDGVTYVQVESTEDCVGIAATTYFGNPSSKLKLVGVTGTNGKTTIATLLYNMFRKFGHKVGLLSTVCNYIDGEPIPASHTTPDPIELNELLAKMVEAGCEYAFMECSSHAIHQKRIGGLTFAGGLFTNLTRDHLDYHKTFENYRDAKKMFFDSLPKTAFAITNADDKNGMVMVQNTKAQVKTYSTRSMADYKARILECHFEGMYLEVDGREVGVQFIGKFNVSNLLAVYGAAVMLGKQPEDVLVVMSTLKSVNGRLDPIQSPEGWTAIVDYAHTPDALENVLNAIHEVLNGKGKVITVCGAGGNRDKGKRPLMAQEAVKQSDKVIITSDNPRFEEPQDIINDMLAGLSTEQKKKVISIADRKEAIRTAAMMAEKGDVILVAGKGHEDYQEIKGVKHHFDDHEVVREVCS
;
A
#
# COMPACT_ATOMS: atom_id res chain seq x y z
N MET A 1 -6.48 -31.21 -7.52
CA MET A 1 -5.02 -31.41 -7.41
C MET A 1 -4.73 -32.50 -6.40
N ILE A 2 -3.75 -33.37 -6.67
CA ILE A 2 -3.40 -34.42 -5.70
C ILE A 2 -2.52 -33.82 -4.59
N LEU A 3 -2.75 -34.26 -3.31
CA LEU A 3 -2.03 -33.72 -2.16
C LEU A 3 -0.50 -33.87 -2.30
N SER A 4 -0.02 -35.00 -2.83
CA SER A 4 1.42 -35.22 -3.04
C SER A 4 2.06 -34.15 -3.96
N GLU A 5 1.36 -33.69 -4.98
CA GLU A 5 1.81 -32.59 -5.86
C GLU A 5 1.85 -31.26 -5.12
N LEU A 6 0.83 -30.99 -4.30
CA LEU A 6 0.73 -29.76 -3.51
C LEU A 6 1.88 -29.63 -2.50
N ILE A 7 2.19 -30.72 -1.79
CA ILE A 7 3.21 -30.73 -0.73
C ILE A 7 4.65 -30.96 -1.24
N ALA A 8 4.85 -31.30 -2.51
CA ALA A 8 6.18 -31.60 -3.07
C ALA A 8 7.21 -30.48 -2.87
N ARG A 9 6.77 -29.22 -2.78
CA ARG A 9 7.65 -28.06 -2.62
C ARG A 9 7.80 -27.56 -1.18
N ILE A 10 7.01 -28.05 -0.22
CA ILE A 10 6.99 -27.57 1.17
C ILE A 10 7.87 -28.37 2.13
N LYS A 11 8.46 -29.49 1.71
CA LYS A 11 9.35 -30.34 2.50
C LYS A 11 8.76 -30.68 3.90
N PRO A 12 7.75 -31.55 3.97
CA PRO A 12 7.14 -31.94 5.24
C PRO A 12 8.15 -32.56 6.20
N VAL A 13 8.00 -32.30 7.50
CA VAL A 13 8.73 -33.01 8.56
C VAL A 13 8.19 -34.44 8.71
N SER A 14 6.86 -34.58 8.68
CA SER A 14 6.19 -35.87 8.69
C SER A 14 4.84 -35.79 7.97
N VAL A 15 4.35 -36.93 7.49
CA VAL A 15 3.01 -37.05 6.91
C VAL A 15 2.34 -38.28 7.53
N CYS A 16 1.14 -38.09 8.05
CA CYS A 16 0.28 -39.14 8.59
C CYS A 16 -1.00 -39.21 7.78
N GLY A 17 -1.24 -40.29 7.06
CA GLY A 17 -2.35 -40.50 6.15
C GLY A 17 -1.91 -40.64 4.69
N SER A 18 -2.87 -40.71 3.76
CA SER A 18 -2.59 -40.87 2.34
C SER A 18 -2.28 -39.52 1.66
N THR A 19 -1.23 -39.48 0.86
CA THR A 19 -0.93 -38.33 -0.02
C THR A 19 -1.57 -38.46 -1.41
N ASP A 20 -2.18 -39.59 -1.73
CA ASP A 20 -2.91 -39.86 -2.96
C ASP A 20 -4.40 -39.55 -2.76
N ILE A 21 -4.69 -38.30 -2.38
CA ILE A 21 -6.05 -37.77 -2.20
C ILE A 21 -6.21 -36.48 -2.99
N GLU A 22 -7.40 -36.25 -3.50
CA GLU A 22 -7.71 -35.05 -4.23
C GLU A 22 -8.01 -33.90 -3.28
N ILE A 23 -7.32 -32.78 -3.45
CA ILE A 23 -7.56 -31.51 -2.76
C ILE A 23 -8.34 -30.58 -3.68
N THR A 24 -9.53 -30.18 -3.22
CA THR A 24 -10.47 -29.32 -3.96
C THR A 24 -10.42 -27.84 -3.56
N GLY A 25 -9.68 -27.50 -2.51
CA GLY A 25 -9.50 -26.14 -2.03
C GLY A 25 -8.45 -26.05 -0.94
N ILE A 26 -7.95 -24.84 -0.70
CA ILE A 26 -7.00 -24.51 0.39
C ILE A 26 -7.52 -23.30 1.17
N ASN A 27 -7.45 -23.34 2.50
CA ASN A 27 -7.86 -22.21 3.33
C ASN A 27 -7.12 -22.16 4.68
N ILE A 28 -6.92 -20.93 5.20
CA ILE A 28 -6.42 -20.63 6.54
C ILE A 28 -7.56 -20.33 7.55
N ASP A 29 -8.77 -20.06 7.06
CA ASP A 29 -9.95 -19.82 7.88
C ASP A 29 -10.79 -21.09 7.94
N SER A 30 -10.88 -21.72 9.13
CA SER A 30 -11.65 -22.94 9.33
C SER A 30 -13.12 -22.82 8.94
N ARG A 31 -13.72 -21.62 9.05
CA ARG A 31 -15.13 -21.34 8.68
C ARG A 31 -15.39 -21.42 7.18
N ARG A 32 -14.34 -21.30 6.35
CA ARG A 32 -14.38 -21.35 4.88
C ARG A 32 -14.02 -22.73 4.32
N ILE A 33 -13.74 -23.70 5.18
CA ILE A 33 -13.44 -25.08 4.79
C ILE A 33 -14.70 -25.75 4.22
N LYS A 34 -14.49 -26.52 3.17
CA LYS A 34 -15.49 -27.37 2.51
C LYS A 34 -14.93 -28.78 2.33
N GLN A 35 -15.80 -29.70 1.87
CA GLN A 35 -15.40 -31.08 1.59
C GLN A 35 -14.21 -31.15 0.63
N GLY A 36 -13.17 -31.88 1.00
CA GLY A 36 -11.96 -32.08 0.21
C GLY A 36 -10.92 -30.96 0.30
N HIS A 37 -11.14 -29.94 1.13
CA HIS A 37 -10.15 -28.87 1.32
C HIS A 37 -8.95 -29.32 2.15
N ILE A 38 -7.81 -28.66 1.97
CA ILE A 38 -6.72 -28.64 2.95
C ILE A 38 -6.86 -27.40 3.84
N PHE A 39 -6.89 -27.62 5.15
CA PHE A 39 -6.84 -26.55 6.16
C PHE A 39 -5.38 -26.26 6.54
N VAL A 40 -4.94 -25.01 6.52
CA VAL A 40 -3.62 -24.59 6.98
C VAL A 40 -3.77 -23.99 8.39
N ALA A 41 -3.31 -24.70 9.40
CA ALA A 41 -3.37 -24.29 10.80
C ALA A 41 -2.24 -23.31 11.14
N MET A 42 -2.46 -22.02 10.83
CA MET A 42 -1.46 -20.97 11.06
C MET A 42 -1.31 -20.63 12.54
N LYS A 43 -0.09 -20.48 13.04
CA LYS A 43 0.18 -19.81 14.32
C LYS A 43 0.10 -18.30 14.12
N GLY A 44 -1.10 -17.73 14.20
CA GLY A 44 -1.33 -16.29 14.05
C GLY A 44 -0.84 -15.48 15.25
N THR A 45 -0.68 -14.17 15.06
CA THR A 45 -0.23 -13.24 16.12
C THR A 45 -1.24 -13.06 17.25
N GLN A 46 -2.52 -13.34 17.05
CA GLN A 46 -3.59 -13.20 18.04
C GLN A 46 -4.25 -14.54 18.39
N VAL A 47 -4.35 -15.44 17.44
CA VAL A 47 -5.05 -16.72 17.60
C VAL A 47 -4.25 -17.84 16.95
N ASP A 48 -4.07 -18.94 17.64
CA ASP A 48 -3.46 -20.16 17.11
C ASP A 48 -4.49 -20.99 16.34
N GLY A 49 -4.25 -21.17 15.03
CA GLY A 49 -5.10 -21.93 14.11
C GLY A 49 -5.22 -23.42 14.45
N HIS A 50 -4.27 -24.00 15.19
CA HIS A 50 -4.32 -25.40 15.62
C HIS A 50 -5.57 -25.71 16.47
N LYS A 51 -6.10 -24.72 17.20
CA LYS A 51 -7.36 -24.84 17.96
C LYS A 51 -8.59 -25.11 17.10
N PHE A 52 -8.51 -24.86 15.79
CA PHE A 52 -9.63 -25.00 14.87
C PHE A 52 -9.51 -26.24 13.96
N ILE A 53 -8.50 -27.12 14.16
CA ILE A 53 -8.30 -28.31 13.36
C ILE A 53 -9.55 -29.20 13.42
N GLY A 54 -10.07 -29.49 14.62
CA GLY A 54 -11.28 -30.29 14.79
C GLY A 54 -12.48 -29.72 14.03
N LYS A 55 -12.67 -28.38 14.08
CA LYS A 55 -13.72 -27.70 13.34
C LYS A 55 -13.55 -27.79 11.83
N ALA A 56 -12.32 -27.67 11.34
CA ALA A 56 -12.02 -27.82 9.93
C ALA A 56 -12.33 -29.25 9.42
N ILE A 57 -12.01 -30.26 10.22
CA ILE A 57 -12.31 -31.67 9.89
C ILE A 57 -13.82 -31.91 9.89
N GLU A 58 -14.57 -31.42 10.89
CA GLU A 58 -16.03 -31.48 10.90
C GLU A 58 -16.68 -30.89 9.65
N LEU A 59 -16.07 -29.84 9.06
CA LEU A 59 -16.52 -29.19 7.84
C LEU A 59 -16.03 -29.88 6.54
N GLY A 60 -15.26 -30.97 6.69
CA GLY A 60 -14.85 -31.83 5.58
C GLY A 60 -13.43 -31.60 5.06
N ALA A 61 -12.53 -31.05 5.88
CA ALA A 61 -11.12 -31.01 5.52
C ALA A 61 -10.58 -32.41 5.26
N ALA A 62 -10.02 -32.66 4.09
CA ALA A 62 -9.37 -33.93 3.73
C ALA A 62 -7.92 -33.99 4.19
N ALA A 63 -7.28 -32.82 4.37
CA ALA A 63 -5.93 -32.71 4.88
C ALA A 63 -5.76 -31.47 5.77
N VAL A 64 -4.76 -31.52 6.65
CA VAL A 64 -4.36 -30.43 7.54
C VAL A 64 -2.86 -30.20 7.40
N LEU A 65 -2.44 -28.98 7.10
CA LEU A 65 -1.06 -28.51 7.18
C LEU A 65 -0.85 -27.83 8.53
N LEU A 66 0.10 -28.30 9.34
CA LEU A 66 0.23 -27.90 10.75
C LEU A 66 1.68 -27.98 11.22
N GLU A 67 1.98 -27.33 12.35
CA GLU A 67 3.29 -27.42 13.02
C GLU A 67 3.28 -28.44 14.15
N ASP A 68 2.23 -28.45 14.97
CA ASP A 68 2.10 -29.32 16.11
C ASP A 68 1.03 -30.39 15.86
N MET A 69 1.42 -31.66 15.91
CA MET A 69 0.48 -32.77 15.73
C MET A 69 -0.53 -32.79 16.91
N PRO A 70 -1.82 -33.00 16.64
CA PRO A 70 -2.79 -33.20 17.71
C PRO A 70 -2.57 -34.53 18.43
N ASP A 71 -3.00 -34.61 19.72
CA ASP A 71 -2.91 -35.82 20.52
C ASP A 71 -3.74 -36.97 19.92
N GLU A 72 -4.88 -36.64 19.29
CA GLU A 72 -5.77 -37.61 18.65
C GLU A 72 -5.81 -37.36 17.14
N ILE A 73 -5.47 -38.38 16.37
CA ILE A 73 -5.52 -38.37 14.91
C ILE A 73 -6.83 -38.98 14.44
N GLN A 74 -7.56 -38.28 13.56
CA GLN A 74 -8.82 -38.76 13.02
C GLN A 74 -8.58 -39.57 11.74
N ASP A 75 -9.21 -40.75 11.65
CA ASP A 75 -9.14 -41.57 10.47
C ASP A 75 -9.76 -40.87 9.23
N GLY A 76 -9.15 -41.09 8.08
CA GLY A 76 -9.60 -40.50 6.81
C GLY A 76 -9.12 -39.06 6.55
N VAL A 77 -8.34 -38.46 7.46
CA VAL A 77 -7.72 -37.15 7.30
C VAL A 77 -6.20 -37.30 7.21
N THR A 78 -5.58 -36.57 6.29
CA THR A 78 -4.12 -36.56 6.17
C THR A 78 -3.51 -35.36 6.89
N TYR A 79 -2.58 -35.60 7.79
CA TYR A 79 -1.85 -34.58 8.52
C TYR A 79 -0.46 -34.40 7.92
N VAL A 80 -0.17 -33.17 7.52
CA VAL A 80 1.13 -32.80 6.93
C VAL A 80 1.82 -31.85 7.90
N GLN A 81 2.81 -32.39 8.64
CA GLN A 81 3.57 -31.61 9.61
C GLN A 81 4.73 -30.86 8.92
N VAL A 82 4.88 -29.59 9.25
CA VAL A 82 5.97 -28.71 8.76
C VAL A 82 6.62 -28.00 9.94
N GLU A 83 7.83 -27.45 9.74
CA GLU A 83 8.51 -26.63 10.74
C GLU A 83 7.81 -25.28 10.96
N SER A 84 7.28 -24.69 9.89
CA SER A 84 6.61 -23.37 9.89
C SER A 84 5.49 -23.35 8.85
N THR A 85 4.26 -23.20 9.31
CA THR A 85 3.11 -23.04 8.41
C THR A 85 3.14 -21.68 7.70
N GLU A 86 3.73 -20.65 8.33
CA GLU A 86 3.90 -19.31 7.74
C GLU A 86 4.84 -19.36 6.53
N ASP A 87 5.92 -20.12 6.59
CA ASP A 87 6.85 -20.30 5.45
C ASP A 87 6.26 -21.18 4.33
N CYS A 88 5.33 -22.06 4.66
CA CYS A 88 4.79 -23.06 3.73
C CYS A 88 3.49 -22.59 3.03
N VAL A 89 2.64 -21.80 3.68
CA VAL A 89 1.30 -21.46 3.18
C VAL A 89 1.34 -20.76 1.82
N GLY A 90 2.28 -19.82 1.61
CA GLY A 90 2.45 -19.12 0.33
C GLY A 90 2.86 -20.07 -0.79
N ILE A 91 3.77 -21.01 -0.50
CA ILE A 91 4.22 -22.04 -1.46
C ILE A 91 3.08 -23.00 -1.80
N ALA A 92 2.32 -23.44 -0.79
CA ALA A 92 1.16 -24.30 -0.97
C ALA A 92 0.08 -23.62 -1.82
N ALA A 93 -0.27 -22.37 -1.50
CA ALA A 93 -1.23 -21.58 -2.28
C ALA A 93 -0.76 -21.38 -3.73
N THR A 94 0.50 -20.96 -3.93
CA THR A 94 1.08 -20.80 -5.27
C THR A 94 0.99 -22.09 -6.08
N THR A 95 1.28 -23.23 -5.45
CA THR A 95 1.22 -24.55 -6.11
C THR A 95 -0.23 -24.92 -6.43
N TYR A 96 -1.15 -24.76 -5.49
CA TYR A 96 -2.58 -25.06 -5.66
C TYR A 96 -3.20 -24.28 -6.84
N PHE A 97 -2.90 -23.00 -6.96
CA PHE A 97 -3.39 -22.14 -8.04
C PHE A 97 -2.57 -22.22 -9.34
N GLY A 98 -1.65 -23.18 -9.48
CA GLY A 98 -0.90 -23.45 -10.71
C GLY A 98 0.16 -22.41 -11.04
N ASN A 99 0.84 -21.88 -10.02
CA ASN A 99 1.94 -20.90 -10.10
C ASN A 99 1.57 -19.63 -10.90
N PRO A 100 0.51 -18.90 -10.57
CA PRO A 100 -0.01 -17.82 -11.41
C PRO A 100 0.99 -16.68 -11.59
N SER A 101 1.78 -16.34 -10.56
CA SER A 101 2.79 -15.28 -10.62
C SER A 101 3.90 -15.54 -11.65
N SER A 102 4.19 -16.80 -11.98
CA SER A 102 5.18 -17.15 -13.03
C SER A 102 4.66 -16.94 -14.45
N LYS A 103 3.35 -16.77 -14.62
CA LYS A 103 2.68 -16.54 -15.91
C LYS A 103 2.41 -15.05 -16.18
N LEU A 104 2.79 -14.18 -15.23
CA LEU A 104 2.64 -12.73 -15.27
C LEU A 104 4.00 -12.07 -15.13
N LYS A 105 4.16 -10.87 -15.66
CA LYS A 105 5.25 -9.97 -15.24
C LYS A 105 4.82 -9.25 -13.98
N LEU A 106 4.95 -9.92 -12.83
CA LEU A 106 4.58 -9.39 -11.52
C LEU A 106 5.64 -8.45 -10.99
N VAL A 107 5.28 -7.21 -10.65
CA VAL A 107 6.17 -6.22 -10.05
C VAL A 107 5.64 -5.77 -8.70
N GLY A 108 6.48 -5.87 -7.67
CA GLY A 108 6.16 -5.44 -6.32
C GLY A 108 6.74 -4.07 -5.98
N VAL A 109 5.97 -3.27 -5.27
CA VAL A 109 6.38 -1.93 -4.80
C VAL A 109 6.37 -1.90 -3.27
N THR A 110 7.51 -1.59 -2.65
CA THR A 110 7.61 -1.43 -1.19
C THR A 110 8.25 -0.11 -0.80
N GLY A 111 8.03 0.32 0.42
CA GLY A 111 8.50 1.56 1.02
C GLY A 111 7.51 2.07 2.06
N THR A 112 7.76 3.22 2.67
CA THR A 112 6.79 3.86 3.58
C THR A 112 5.72 4.56 2.76
N ASN A 113 6.08 5.51 1.92
CA ASN A 113 5.20 6.32 1.08
C ASN A 113 5.38 6.00 -0.41
N GLY A 114 4.38 6.29 -1.24
CA GLY A 114 4.45 6.18 -2.70
C GLY A 114 4.04 4.82 -3.31
N LYS A 115 3.88 3.76 -2.51
CA LYS A 115 3.52 2.42 -3.01
C LYS A 115 2.27 2.41 -3.88
N THR A 116 1.17 2.91 -3.37
CA THR A 116 -0.13 2.99 -4.05
C THR A 116 -0.03 3.81 -5.33
N THR A 117 0.61 4.97 -5.24
CA THR A 117 0.82 5.85 -6.41
C THR A 117 1.57 5.12 -7.51
N ILE A 118 2.73 4.53 -7.20
CA ILE A 118 3.56 3.85 -8.21
C ILE A 118 2.86 2.63 -8.80
N ALA A 119 2.26 1.76 -7.96
CA ALA A 119 1.56 0.57 -8.45
C ALA A 119 0.39 0.95 -9.37
N THR A 120 -0.41 1.95 -8.99
CA THR A 120 -1.55 2.44 -9.79
C THR A 120 -1.08 3.14 -11.07
N LEU A 121 -0.02 3.93 -11.02
CA LEU A 121 0.51 4.59 -12.22
C LEU A 121 1.09 3.57 -13.21
N LEU A 122 1.79 2.54 -12.75
CA LEU A 122 2.24 1.44 -13.61
C LEU A 122 1.06 0.69 -14.23
N TYR A 123 0.03 0.37 -13.45
CA TYR A 123 -1.21 -0.24 -13.95
C TYR A 123 -1.83 0.63 -15.05
N ASN A 124 -2.03 1.93 -14.81
CA ASN A 124 -2.62 2.84 -15.77
C ASN A 124 -1.75 3.01 -17.02
N MET A 125 -0.43 3.11 -16.84
CA MET A 125 0.54 3.23 -17.95
C MET A 125 0.49 2.02 -18.87
N PHE A 126 0.54 0.81 -18.31
CA PHE A 126 0.54 -0.41 -19.12
C PHE A 126 -0.80 -0.68 -19.80
N ARG A 127 -1.93 -0.27 -19.19
CA ARG A 127 -3.22 -0.24 -19.87
C ARG A 127 -3.23 0.72 -21.06
N LYS A 128 -2.63 1.91 -20.91
CA LYS A 128 -2.48 2.87 -22.03
C LYS A 128 -1.57 2.34 -23.15
N PHE A 129 -0.63 1.45 -22.83
CA PHE A 129 0.13 0.70 -23.85
C PHE A 129 -0.70 -0.43 -24.51
N GLY A 130 -1.96 -0.63 -24.14
CA GLY A 130 -2.84 -1.63 -24.72
C GLY A 130 -2.73 -3.03 -24.13
N HIS A 131 -2.04 -3.19 -22.99
CA HIS A 131 -1.95 -4.48 -22.29
C HIS A 131 -3.13 -4.71 -21.35
N LYS A 132 -3.45 -5.98 -21.13
CA LYS A 132 -4.28 -6.41 -20.01
C LYS A 132 -3.44 -6.47 -18.74
N VAL A 133 -3.91 -5.82 -17.69
CA VAL A 133 -3.10 -5.56 -16.49
C VAL A 133 -3.91 -5.83 -15.21
N GLY A 134 -3.25 -6.44 -14.23
CA GLY A 134 -3.75 -6.55 -12.86
C GLY A 134 -3.15 -5.51 -11.93
N LEU A 135 -3.91 -5.12 -10.90
CA LEU A 135 -3.46 -4.26 -9.81
C LEU A 135 -3.90 -4.85 -8.46
N LEU A 136 -2.99 -4.91 -7.50
CA LEU A 136 -3.26 -5.24 -6.11
C LEU A 136 -2.79 -4.08 -5.23
N SER A 137 -3.74 -3.31 -4.68
CA SER A 137 -3.41 -2.08 -3.95
C SER A 137 -4.34 -1.84 -2.76
N THR A 138 -3.95 -0.90 -1.92
CA THR A 138 -4.73 -0.48 -0.74
C THR A 138 -6.10 0.07 -1.11
N VAL A 139 -6.20 0.77 -2.23
CA VAL A 139 -7.42 1.47 -2.66
C VAL A 139 -8.43 0.49 -3.24
N CYS A 140 -8.02 -0.25 -4.25
CA CYS A 140 -8.85 -1.21 -4.97
C CYS A 140 -7.95 -2.18 -5.75
N ASN A 141 -8.33 -3.42 -5.83
CA ASN A 141 -7.74 -4.37 -6.75
C ASN A 141 -8.42 -4.25 -8.12
N TYR A 142 -7.69 -4.51 -9.20
CA TYR A 142 -8.25 -4.50 -10.55
C TYR A 142 -7.79 -5.72 -11.34
N ILE A 143 -8.71 -6.32 -12.08
CA ILE A 143 -8.41 -7.31 -13.11
C ILE A 143 -8.85 -6.72 -14.44
N ASP A 144 -7.92 -6.25 -15.24
CA ASP A 144 -8.14 -5.64 -16.58
C ASP A 144 -9.29 -4.60 -16.62
N GLY A 145 -9.35 -3.74 -15.62
CA GLY A 145 -10.36 -2.67 -15.52
C GLY A 145 -11.53 -2.97 -14.60
N GLU A 146 -11.80 -4.25 -14.30
CA GLU A 146 -12.86 -4.64 -13.38
C GLU A 146 -12.39 -4.46 -11.92
N PRO A 147 -13.07 -3.63 -11.11
CA PRO A 147 -12.71 -3.39 -9.73
C PRO A 147 -13.11 -4.55 -8.83
N ILE A 148 -12.22 -4.90 -7.90
CA ILE A 148 -12.47 -5.87 -6.84
C ILE A 148 -12.14 -5.20 -5.50
N PRO A 149 -13.06 -5.17 -4.54
CA PRO A 149 -12.79 -4.56 -3.23
C PRO A 149 -11.54 -5.13 -2.58
N ALA A 150 -10.66 -4.26 -2.09
CA ALA A 150 -9.46 -4.67 -1.37
C ALA A 150 -9.79 -4.90 0.12
N SER A 151 -9.42 -6.06 0.66
CA SER A 151 -9.51 -6.37 2.09
C SER A 151 -8.31 -5.81 2.87
N HIS A 152 -7.15 -5.85 2.25
CA HIS A 152 -5.85 -5.41 2.79
C HIS A 152 -4.98 -4.85 1.66
N THR A 153 -4.00 -4.01 2.04
CA THR A 153 -2.96 -3.52 1.10
C THR A 153 -2.28 -4.66 0.34
N THR A 154 -1.97 -5.74 1.04
CA THR A 154 -1.47 -6.99 0.47
C THR A 154 -2.30 -8.10 1.09
N PRO A 155 -3.10 -8.85 0.32
CA PRO A 155 -3.95 -9.93 0.81
C PRO A 155 -3.18 -11.05 1.51
N ASP A 156 -3.90 -11.98 2.15
CA ASP A 156 -3.30 -13.23 2.62
C ASP A 156 -2.82 -14.10 1.43
N PRO A 157 -1.96 -15.10 1.67
CA PRO A 157 -1.35 -15.87 0.57
C PRO A 157 -2.34 -16.58 -0.33
N ILE A 158 -3.50 -16.98 0.18
CA ILE A 158 -4.51 -17.72 -0.57
C ILE A 158 -5.31 -16.75 -1.47
N GLU A 159 -5.86 -15.68 -0.87
CA GLU A 159 -6.56 -14.63 -1.63
C GLU A 159 -5.63 -14.02 -2.69
N LEU A 160 -4.35 -13.80 -2.35
CA LEU A 160 -3.36 -13.26 -3.28
C LEU A 160 -3.15 -14.15 -4.49
N ASN A 161 -2.95 -15.45 -4.30
CA ASN A 161 -2.77 -16.40 -5.39
C ASN A 161 -4.07 -16.62 -6.19
N GLU A 162 -5.24 -16.61 -5.55
CA GLU A 162 -6.53 -16.65 -6.22
C GLU A 162 -6.72 -15.45 -7.15
N LEU A 163 -6.41 -14.23 -6.69
CA LEU A 163 -6.48 -13.01 -7.51
C LEU A 163 -5.50 -13.07 -8.70
N LEU A 164 -4.27 -13.51 -8.47
CA LEU A 164 -3.29 -13.68 -9.54
C LEU A 164 -3.73 -14.75 -10.56
N ALA A 165 -4.36 -15.84 -10.12
CA ALA A 165 -4.91 -16.85 -11.02
C ALA A 165 -6.04 -16.27 -11.88
N LYS A 166 -6.97 -15.51 -11.31
CA LYS A 166 -8.02 -14.80 -12.05
C LYS A 166 -7.45 -13.80 -13.05
N MET A 167 -6.34 -13.10 -12.71
CA MET A 167 -5.63 -12.22 -13.66
C MET A 167 -5.09 -13.00 -14.86
N VAL A 168 -4.50 -14.19 -14.63
CA VAL A 168 -4.03 -15.07 -15.70
C VAL A 168 -5.18 -15.55 -16.58
N GLU A 169 -6.30 -15.96 -15.98
CA GLU A 169 -7.51 -16.40 -16.70
C GLU A 169 -8.10 -15.26 -17.54
N ALA A 170 -8.09 -14.03 -17.05
CA ALA A 170 -8.50 -12.83 -17.79
C ALA A 170 -7.53 -12.44 -18.94
N GLY A 171 -6.37 -13.10 -19.00
CA GLY A 171 -5.33 -12.84 -20.00
C GLY A 171 -4.44 -11.65 -19.68
N CYS A 172 -4.31 -11.27 -18.41
CA CYS A 172 -3.35 -10.25 -18.00
C CYS A 172 -1.91 -10.70 -18.29
N GLU A 173 -1.11 -9.79 -18.83
CA GLU A 173 0.33 -9.99 -19.08
C GLU A 173 1.19 -9.45 -17.93
N TYR A 174 0.71 -8.40 -17.28
CA TYR A 174 1.38 -7.69 -16.21
C TYR A 174 0.50 -7.62 -14.97
N ALA A 175 1.13 -7.63 -13.81
CA ALA A 175 0.47 -7.32 -12.55
C ALA A 175 1.38 -6.44 -11.69
N PHE A 176 0.83 -5.40 -11.08
CA PHE A 176 1.52 -4.50 -10.19
C PHE A 176 0.89 -4.59 -8.80
N MET A 177 1.73 -4.69 -7.76
CA MET A 177 1.22 -4.86 -6.40
C MET A 177 1.99 -4.08 -5.35
N GLU A 178 1.28 -3.65 -4.33
CA GLU A 178 1.88 -3.13 -3.12
C GLU A 178 2.37 -4.29 -2.24
N CYS A 179 3.64 -4.24 -1.82
CA CYS A 179 4.23 -5.16 -0.85
C CYS A 179 4.41 -4.43 0.48
N SER A 180 3.46 -4.56 1.40
CA SER A 180 3.55 -3.94 2.73
C SER A 180 4.62 -4.64 3.58
N SER A 181 5.21 -3.92 4.55
CA SER A 181 6.21 -4.51 5.45
C SER A 181 5.63 -5.65 6.30
N HIS A 182 4.35 -5.56 6.68
CA HIS A 182 3.64 -6.63 7.36
C HIS A 182 3.52 -7.87 6.48
N ALA A 183 3.13 -7.70 5.22
CA ALA A 183 2.96 -8.83 4.30
C ALA A 183 4.29 -9.51 3.99
N ILE A 184 5.37 -8.75 3.86
CA ILE A 184 6.72 -9.31 3.64
C ILE A 184 7.15 -10.07 4.90
N HIS A 185 7.04 -9.45 6.08
CA HIS A 185 7.42 -10.05 7.36
C HIS A 185 6.61 -11.32 7.66
N GLN A 186 5.31 -11.29 7.41
CA GLN A 186 4.37 -12.42 7.59
C GLN A 186 4.37 -13.40 6.40
N LYS A 187 5.38 -13.36 5.53
CA LYS A 187 5.54 -14.29 4.39
C LYS A 187 4.33 -14.40 3.44
N ARG A 188 3.42 -13.40 3.44
CA ARG A 188 2.22 -13.43 2.57
C ARG A 188 2.54 -13.50 1.09
N ILE A 189 3.70 -12.98 0.68
CA ILE A 189 4.22 -13.02 -0.68
C ILE A 189 5.15 -14.23 -0.94
N GLY A 190 5.25 -15.15 0.03
CA GLY A 190 6.05 -16.38 -0.10
C GLY A 190 5.60 -17.22 -1.29
N GLY A 191 6.55 -17.82 -2.00
CA GLY A 191 6.28 -18.65 -3.18
C GLY A 191 6.00 -17.90 -4.48
N LEU A 192 5.76 -16.58 -4.46
CA LEU A 192 5.55 -15.78 -5.66
C LEU A 192 6.86 -15.58 -6.44
N THR A 193 6.71 -15.49 -7.77
CA THR A 193 7.79 -15.14 -8.69
C THR A 193 7.61 -13.70 -9.16
N PHE A 194 8.55 -12.82 -8.83
CA PHE A 194 8.53 -11.43 -9.24
C PHE A 194 9.44 -11.21 -10.45
N ALA A 195 8.96 -10.44 -11.43
CA ALA A 195 9.76 -9.90 -12.53
C ALA A 195 10.57 -8.68 -12.09
N GLY A 196 10.13 -7.98 -11.04
CA GLY A 196 10.85 -6.84 -10.50
C GLY A 196 10.33 -6.35 -9.15
N GLY A 197 11.16 -5.54 -8.49
CA GLY A 197 10.85 -4.90 -7.22
C GLY A 197 11.29 -3.44 -7.19
N LEU A 198 10.48 -2.58 -6.59
CA LEU A 198 10.75 -1.15 -6.43
C LEU A 198 10.78 -0.76 -4.96
N PHE A 199 11.81 0.00 -4.58
CA PHE A 199 11.91 0.67 -3.28
C PHE A 199 11.70 2.17 -3.41
N THR A 200 10.80 2.72 -2.61
CA THR A 200 10.47 4.15 -2.65
C THR A 200 11.24 4.97 -1.62
N ASN A 201 10.99 4.75 -0.35
CA ASN A 201 11.60 5.45 0.79
C ASN A 201 11.35 4.69 2.10
N LEU A 202 12.07 5.09 3.15
CA LEU A 202 11.90 4.56 4.50
C LEU A 202 11.89 5.69 5.53
N THR A 203 10.71 5.98 6.08
CA THR A 203 10.50 6.92 7.17
C THR A 203 9.80 6.24 8.35
N ARG A 204 9.67 6.93 9.49
CA ARG A 204 9.10 6.35 10.71
C ARG A 204 7.61 6.00 10.51
N ASP A 205 7.31 4.71 10.51
CA ASP A 205 5.94 4.19 10.51
C ASP A 205 5.93 2.74 11.05
N HIS A 206 4.75 2.24 11.45
CA HIS A 206 4.52 0.85 11.88
C HIS A 206 5.45 0.33 13.00
N LEU A 207 5.96 1.20 13.89
CA LEU A 207 6.78 0.79 15.03
C LEU A 207 5.98 0.11 16.14
N ASP A 208 4.67 0.25 16.15
CA ASP A 208 3.74 -0.55 16.95
C ASP A 208 3.90 -2.05 16.67
N TYR A 209 4.08 -2.42 15.41
CA TYR A 209 4.29 -3.79 14.95
C TYR A 209 5.78 -4.19 14.95
N HIS A 210 6.64 -3.45 14.25
CA HIS A 210 8.05 -3.82 14.05
C HIS A 210 8.95 -3.54 15.24
N LYS A 211 8.50 -2.75 16.23
CA LYS A 211 9.19 -2.35 17.46
C LYS A 211 10.36 -1.38 17.25
N THR A 212 11.24 -1.66 16.28
CA THR A 212 12.40 -0.80 15.95
C THR A 212 12.40 -0.40 14.48
N PHE A 213 13.12 0.67 14.16
CA PHE A 213 13.30 1.13 12.79
C PHE A 213 14.11 0.12 11.95
N GLU A 214 15.08 -0.55 12.57
CA GLU A 214 15.91 -1.58 11.97
C GLU A 214 15.07 -2.78 11.55
N ASN A 215 14.20 -3.28 12.43
CA ASN A 215 13.29 -4.38 12.11
C ASN A 215 12.34 -4.01 10.95
N TYR A 216 11.85 -2.76 10.94
CA TYR A 216 11.00 -2.26 9.87
C TYR A 216 11.74 -2.19 8.52
N ARG A 217 13.00 -1.71 8.54
CA ARG A 217 13.89 -1.71 7.38
C ARG A 217 14.15 -3.13 6.89
N ASP A 218 14.55 -4.03 7.79
CA ASP A 218 14.95 -5.40 7.46
C ASP A 218 13.77 -6.22 6.94
N ALA A 219 12.55 -6.00 7.47
CA ALA A 219 11.34 -6.58 6.92
C ALA A 219 11.14 -6.23 5.43
N LYS A 220 11.35 -4.96 5.04
CA LYS A 220 11.25 -4.57 3.62
C LYS A 220 12.41 -5.13 2.77
N LYS A 221 13.62 -5.18 3.34
CA LYS A 221 14.81 -5.71 2.68
C LYS A 221 14.64 -7.17 2.29
N MET A 222 13.95 -7.99 3.09
CA MET A 222 13.66 -9.40 2.77
C MET A 222 13.01 -9.58 1.39
N PHE A 223 12.20 -8.63 0.94
CA PHE A 223 11.62 -8.68 -0.40
C PHE A 223 12.69 -8.66 -1.49
N PHE A 224 13.65 -7.74 -1.42
CA PHE A 224 14.74 -7.63 -2.40
C PHE A 224 15.71 -8.81 -2.32
N ASP A 225 15.99 -9.31 -1.12
CA ASP A 225 16.85 -10.48 -0.90
C ASP A 225 16.24 -11.75 -1.54
N SER A 226 14.92 -11.81 -1.67
CA SER A 226 14.18 -12.93 -2.26
C SER A 226 14.07 -12.89 -3.79
N LEU A 227 14.38 -11.75 -4.43
CA LEU A 227 14.24 -11.60 -5.88
C LEU A 227 15.18 -12.52 -6.66
N PRO A 228 14.69 -13.21 -7.71
CA PRO A 228 15.52 -14.09 -8.54
C PRO A 228 16.49 -13.27 -9.43
N LYS A 229 17.53 -13.91 -9.93
CA LYS A 229 18.51 -13.28 -10.85
C LYS A 229 17.89 -12.73 -12.14
N THR A 230 16.73 -13.25 -12.53
CA THR A 230 15.98 -12.82 -13.73
C THR A 230 15.15 -11.58 -13.49
N ALA A 231 14.99 -11.16 -12.24
CA ALA A 231 14.26 -9.95 -11.86
C ALA A 231 15.14 -8.70 -11.92
N PHE A 232 14.51 -7.54 -11.88
CA PHE A 232 15.16 -6.28 -11.61
C PHE A 232 14.83 -5.76 -10.21
N ALA A 233 15.70 -4.93 -9.67
CA ALA A 233 15.49 -4.21 -8.41
C ALA A 233 15.78 -2.73 -8.64
N ILE A 234 14.76 -1.88 -8.54
CA ILE A 234 14.92 -0.43 -8.67
C ILE A 234 14.85 0.21 -7.29
N THR A 235 15.86 0.99 -6.93
CA THR A 235 15.97 1.62 -5.63
C THR A 235 16.17 3.12 -5.71
N ASN A 236 15.58 3.84 -4.75
CA ASN A 236 15.74 5.28 -4.59
C ASN A 236 17.11 5.61 -3.97
N ALA A 237 18.00 6.21 -4.76
CA ALA A 237 19.32 6.62 -4.29
C ALA A 237 19.29 7.88 -3.41
N ASP A 238 18.18 8.63 -3.39
CA ASP A 238 18.00 9.80 -2.52
C ASP A 238 17.63 9.38 -1.08
N ASP A 239 17.19 8.13 -0.85
CA ASP A 239 16.95 7.59 0.49
C ASP A 239 18.21 6.90 1.02
N LYS A 240 18.60 7.23 2.25
CA LYS A 240 19.80 6.67 2.91
C LYS A 240 19.78 5.14 3.04
N ASN A 241 18.58 4.53 3.03
CA ASN A 241 18.42 3.08 3.09
C ASN A 241 18.31 2.45 1.68
N GLY A 242 18.27 3.25 0.61
CA GLY A 242 18.07 2.75 -0.76
C GLY A 242 19.07 1.67 -1.15
N MET A 243 20.35 1.92 -0.96
CA MET A 243 21.40 0.94 -1.27
C MET A 243 21.41 -0.24 -0.29
N VAL A 244 20.99 -0.05 0.96
CA VAL A 244 20.86 -1.13 1.94
C VAL A 244 19.79 -2.13 1.52
N MET A 245 18.67 -1.67 0.94
CA MET A 245 17.59 -2.54 0.47
C MET A 245 18.06 -3.56 -0.57
N VAL A 246 18.94 -3.15 -1.46
CA VAL A 246 19.41 -3.98 -2.59
C VAL A 246 20.77 -4.63 -2.37
N GLN A 247 21.36 -4.49 -1.19
CA GLN A 247 22.71 -4.93 -0.89
C GLN A 247 22.96 -6.42 -1.15
N ASN A 248 21.96 -7.27 -0.85
CA ASN A 248 22.12 -8.73 -0.96
C ASN A 248 21.24 -9.34 -2.08
N THR A 249 20.57 -8.49 -2.87
CA THR A 249 19.72 -8.99 -3.96
C THR A 249 20.53 -9.68 -5.04
N LYS A 250 19.94 -10.70 -5.67
CA LYS A 250 20.50 -11.35 -6.86
C LYS A 250 19.98 -10.72 -8.16
N ALA A 251 19.01 -9.83 -8.05
CA ALA A 251 18.36 -9.16 -9.17
C ALA A 251 19.29 -8.12 -9.81
N GLN A 252 18.98 -7.70 -11.06
CA GLN A 252 19.65 -6.59 -11.70
C GLN A 252 19.26 -5.28 -11.00
N VAL A 253 20.23 -4.63 -10.35
CA VAL A 253 20.00 -3.38 -9.62
C VAL A 253 20.05 -2.19 -10.58
N LYS A 254 19.08 -1.29 -10.43
CA LYS A 254 19.02 0.04 -11.03
C LYS A 254 18.66 1.06 -9.96
N THR A 255 19.18 2.27 -10.12
CA THR A 255 18.96 3.38 -9.19
C THR A 255 18.18 4.51 -9.85
N TYR A 256 17.41 5.25 -9.06
CA TYR A 256 16.83 6.50 -9.50
C TYR A 256 17.07 7.62 -8.49
N SER A 257 17.16 8.86 -8.96
CA SER A 257 17.43 10.03 -8.12
C SER A 257 16.94 11.32 -8.77
N THR A 258 16.49 12.26 -7.93
CA THR A 258 16.21 13.65 -8.29
C THR A 258 17.35 14.60 -7.87
N ARG A 259 18.37 14.11 -7.16
CA ARG A 259 19.43 14.92 -6.51
C ARG A 259 20.83 14.54 -6.91
N SER A 260 21.07 13.27 -7.18
CA SER A 260 22.41 12.71 -7.41
C SER A 260 22.52 11.91 -8.70
N MET A 261 23.71 11.39 -8.97
CA MET A 261 23.92 10.48 -10.11
C MET A 261 23.23 9.16 -9.87
N ALA A 262 22.44 8.71 -10.85
CA ALA A 262 21.71 7.46 -10.83
C ALA A 262 21.51 6.94 -12.26
N ASP A 263 21.02 5.70 -12.41
CA ASP A 263 20.67 5.14 -13.73
C ASP A 263 19.52 5.92 -14.38
N TYR A 264 18.54 6.36 -13.60
CA TYR A 264 17.42 7.19 -14.02
C TYR A 264 17.41 8.49 -13.24
N LYS A 265 17.32 9.63 -13.94
CA LYS A 265 17.39 10.96 -13.32
C LYS A 265 16.27 11.86 -13.80
N ALA A 266 15.79 12.72 -12.92
CA ALA A 266 14.92 13.82 -13.30
C ALA A 266 15.25 15.08 -12.52
N ARG A 267 14.96 16.23 -13.14
CA ARG A 267 14.91 17.53 -12.48
C ARG A 267 13.64 18.26 -12.85
N ILE A 268 13.15 19.08 -11.92
CA ILE A 268 12.01 19.96 -12.16
C ILE A 268 12.53 21.19 -12.88
N LEU A 269 11.93 21.51 -14.03
CA LEU A 269 12.18 22.75 -14.78
C LEU A 269 11.20 23.82 -14.33
N GLU A 270 9.90 23.48 -14.24
CA GLU A 270 8.83 24.38 -13.83
C GLU A 270 7.79 23.61 -12.98
N CYS A 271 7.10 24.31 -12.07
CA CYS A 271 6.05 23.75 -11.22
C CYS A 271 4.86 24.70 -11.13
N HIS A 272 3.65 24.20 -11.46
CA HIS A 272 2.38 24.92 -11.44
C HIS A 272 1.30 24.03 -10.80
N PHE A 273 0.12 24.57 -10.46
CA PHE A 273 -1.00 23.76 -9.96
C PHE A 273 -1.54 22.76 -10.97
N GLU A 274 -1.41 23.05 -12.26
CA GLU A 274 -1.82 22.18 -13.35
C GLU A 274 -0.82 21.05 -13.61
N GLY A 275 0.39 21.14 -13.05
CA GLY A 275 1.43 20.12 -13.21
C GLY A 275 2.85 20.67 -13.23
N MET A 276 3.78 19.83 -13.65
CA MET A 276 5.21 20.14 -13.69
C MET A 276 5.79 19.90 -15.09
N TYR A 277 6.80 20.70 -15.46
CA TYR A 277 7.72 20.39 -16.55
C TYR A 277 8.98 19.77 -15.95
N LEU A 278 9.32 18.59 -16.44
CA LEU A 278 10.45 17.78 -15.97
C LEU A 278 11.44 17.54 -17.11
N GLU A 279 12.72 17.46 -16.78
CA GLU A 279 13.70 16.79 -17.61
C GLU A 279 13.95 15.40 -17.03
N VAL A 280 13.73 14.35 -17.82
CA VAL A 280 13.95 12.94 -17.46
C VAL A 280 14.98 12.36 -18.42
N ASP A 281 16.15 11.97 -17.91
CA ASP A 281 17.28 11.44 -18.70
C ASP A 281 17.60 12.30 -19.95
N GLY A 282 17.59 13.63 -19.79
CA GLY A 282 17.90 14.59 -20.84
C GLY A 282 16.75 14.88 -21.82
N ARG A 283 15.52 14.40 -21.54
CA ARG A 283 14.31 14.67 -22.34
C ARG A 283 13.29 15.45 -21.53
N GLU A 284 12.66 16.43 -22.14
CA GLU A 284 11.62 17.24 -21.48
C GLU A 284 10.25 16.58 -21.59
N VAL A 285 9.48 16.63 -20.50
CA VAL A 285 8.10 16.12 -20.43
C VAL A 285 7.24 16.95 -19.48
N GLY A 286 6.05 17.34 -19.92
CA GLY A 286 5.02 17.91 -19.05
C GLY A 286 4.21 16.80 -18.39
N VAL A 287 3.98 16.90 -17.08
CA VAL A 287 3.21 15.91 -16.30
C VAL A 287 2.13 16.59 -15.46
N GLN A 288 0.98 15.93 -15.27
CA GLN A 288 -0.14 16.45 -14.51
C GLN A 288 -0.04 16.07 -13.02
N PHE A 289 1.13 16.33 -12.44
CA PHE A 289 1.44 16.05 -11.03
C PHE A 289 2.13 17.25 -10.40
N ILE A 290 1.96 17.42 -9.09
CA ILE A 290 2.66 18.43 -8.29
C ILE A 290 3.45 17.74 -7.16
N GLY A 291 4.47 18.43 -6.65
CA GLY A 291 5.30 17.99 -5.53
C GLY A 291 6.50 17.12 -5.94
N LYS A 292 7.65 17.43 -5.37
CA LYS A 292 8.93 16.76 -5.64
C LYS A 292 8.89 15.26 -5.42
N PHE A 293 8.13 14.80 -4.41
CA PHE A 293 8.01 13.37 -4.16
C PHE A 293 7.30 12.62 -5.30
N ASN A 294 6.40 13.28 -6.05
CA ASN A 294 5.80 12.69 -7.25
C ASN A 294 6.79 12.57 -8.40
N VAL A 295 7.81 13.45 -8.49
CA VAL A 295 8.90 13.26 -9.46
C VAL A 295 9.66 11.96 -9.16
N SER A 296 9.96 11.68 -7.89
CA SER A 296 10.55 10.40 -7.47
C SER A 296 9.64 9.20 -7.81
N ASN A 297 8.32 9.32 -7.57
CA ASN A 297 7.36 8.28 -7.94
C ASN A 297 7.33 8.04 -9.46
N LEU A 298 7.28 9.12 -10.25
CA LEU A 298 7.30 9.06 -11.73
C LEU A 298 8.60 8.47 -12.27
N LEU A 299 9.75 8.78 -11.65
CA LEU A 299 11.03 8.14 -12.01
C LEU A 299 11.04 6.63 -11.74
N ALA A 300 10.47 6.20 -10.62
CA ALA A 300 10.34 4.77 -10.32
C ALA A 300 9.43 4.08 -11.37
N VAL A 301 8.33 4.73 -11.76
CA VAL A 301 7.43 4.25 -12.83
C VAL A 301 8.15 4.19 -14.17
N TYR A 302 8.87 5.25 -14.55
CA TYR A 302 9.66 5.31 -15.77
C TYR A 302 10.70 4.20 -15.82
N GLY A 303 11.52 4.05 -14.78
CA GLY A 303 12.53 3.02 -14.68
C GLY A 303 11.96 1.61 -14.77
N ALA A 304 10.83 1.34 -14.09
CA ALA A 304 10.16 0.04 -14.14
C ALA A 304 9.63 -0.26 -15.56
N ALA A 305 9.03 0.72 -16.23
CA ALA A 305 8.52 0.55 -17.59
C ALA A 305 9.67 0.25 -18.59
N VAL A 306 10.80 0.94 -18.46
CA VAL A 306 12.00 0.69 -19.28
C VAL A 306 12.56 -0.71 -18.99
N MET A 307 12.66 -1.13 -17.73
CA MET A 307 13.11 -2.48 -17.36
C MET A 307 12.15 -3.58 -17.82
N LEU A 308 10.87 -3.27 -18.00
CA LEU A 308 9.86 -4.17 -18.60
C LEU A 308 9.87 -4.12 -20.14
N GLY A 309 10.82 -3.41 -20.75
CA GLY A 309 11.07 -3.41 -22.21
C GLY A 309 10.33 -2.34 -22.98
N LYS A 310 9.77 -1.31 -22.33
CA LYS A 310 9.19 -0.16 -23.04
C LYS A 310 10.27 0.82 -23.48
N GLN A 311 10.08 1.45 -24.64
CA GLN A 311 11.03 2.45 -25.12
C GLN A 311 10.90 3.75 -24.28
N PRO A 312 12.01 4.38 -23.90
CA PRO A 312 11.99 5.59 -23.05
C PRO A 312 11.07 6.70 -23.57
N GLU A 313 11.07 6.95 -24.86
CA GLU A 313 10.25 7.97 -25.50
C GLU A 313 8.75 7.68 -25.36
N ASP A 314 8.34 6.44 -25.60
CA ASP A 314 6.94 6.00 -25.46
C ASP A 314 6.48 6.10 -24.01
N VAL A 315 7.38 5.77 -23.05
CA VAL A 315 7.09 5.90 -21.61
C VAL A 315 6.82 7.37 -21.26
N LEU A 316 7.62 8.31 -21.74
CA LEU A 316 7.42 9.74 -21.48
C LEU A 316 6.13 10.26 -22.10
N VAL A 317 5.80 9.84 -23.32
CA VAL A 317 4.53 10.20 -23.98
C VAL A 317 3.34 9.72 -23.15
N VAL A 318 3.33 8.47 -22.71
CA VAL A 318 2.24 7.96 -21.86
C VAL A 318 2.24 8.64 -20.50
N MET A 319 3.41 8.88 -19.88
CA MET A 319 3.54 9.53 -18.58
C MET A 319 2.94 10.94 -18.57
N SER A 320 3.05 11.70 -19.66
CA SER A 320 2.43 13.03 -19.78
C SER A 320 0.90 13.03 -19.73
N THR A 321 0.28 11.88 -19.99
CA THR A 321 -1.18 11.70 -19.99
C THR A 321 -1.73 11.07 -18.70
N LEU A 322 -0.86 10.69 -17.78
CA LEU A 322 -1.27 10.12 -16.49
C LEU A 322 -1.80 11.23 -15.57
N LYS A 323 -2.77 10.88 -14.75
CA LYS A 323 -3.37 11.77 -13.73
C LYS A 323 -3.00 11.29 -12.34
N SER A 324 -3.15 12.18 -11.36
CA SER A 324 -3.02 11.84 -9.93
C SER A 324 -3.93 10.66 -9.56
N VAL A 325 -3.48 9.89 -8.60
CA VAL A 325 -4.27 8.78 -8.05
C VAL A 325 -5.26 9.36 -7.04
N ASN A 326 -6.50 8.87 -7.08
CA ASN A 326 -7.57 9.31 -6.16
C ASN A 326 -7.09 9.37 -4.70
N GLY A 327 -7.28 10.50 -4.05
CA GLY A 327 -6.84 10.76 -2.67
C GLY A 327 -5.32 10.85 -2.49
N ARG A 328 -4.58 11.21 -3.55
CA ARG A 328 -3.13 11.42 -3.52
C ARG A 328 -2.80 12.75 -4.20
N LEU A 329 -2.69 13.83 -3.40
CA LEU A 329 -2.53 15.20 -3.88
C LEU A 329 -3.56 15.52 -4.99
N ASP A 330 -4.83 15.29 -4.69
CA ASP A 330 -5.92 15.43 -5.68
C ASP A 330 -6.55 16.83 -5.59
N PRO A 331 -6.28 17.74 -6.54
CA PRO A 331 -6.76 19.10 -6.47
C PRO A 331 -8.19 19.23 -6.98
N ILE A 332 -9.01 19.99 -6.24
CA ILE A 332 -10.38 20.38 -6.61
C ILE A 332 -10.45 21.90 -6.55
N GLN A 333 -10.74 22.54 -7.67
CA GLN A 333 -10.85 23.99 -7.74
C GLN A 333 -12.25 24.46 -7.38
N SER A 334 -12.32 25.47 -6.51
CA SER A 334 -13.58 26.15 -6.18
C SER A 334 -13.89 27.26 -7.19
N PRO A 335 -15.18 27.50 -7.52
CA PRO A 335 -15.58 28.66 -8.29
C PRO A 335 -15.18 29.99 -7.63
N GLU A 336 -14.98 30.02 -6.33
CA GLU A 336 -14.53 31.20 -5.57
C GLU A 336 -13.03 31.47 -5.73
N GLY A 337 -12.28 30.53 -6.36
CA GLY A 337 -10.88 30.71 -6.72
C GLY A 337 -9.89 30.23 -5.66
N TRP A 338 -10.30 29.52 -4.62
CA TRP A 338 -9.43 28.71 -3.76
C TRP A 338 -9.35 27.28 -4.28
N THR A 339 -8.34 26.53 -3.85
CA THR A 339 -8.15 25.14 -4.26
C THR A 339 -8.17 24.22 -3.03
N ALA A 340 -9.00 23.17 -3.03
CA ALA A 340 -8.86 22.08 -2.07
C ALA A 340 -7.95 20.99 -2.62
N ILE A 341 -7.17 20.38 -1.73
CA ILE A 341 -6.34 19.21 -2.03
C ILE A 341 -6.73 18.11 -1.05
N VAL A 342 -7.19 16.98 -1.58
CA VAL A 342 -7.51 15.80 -0.78
C VAL A 342 -6.33 14.83 -0.82
N ASP A 343 -5.83 14.42 0.36
CA ASP A 343 -4.66 13.53 0.44
C ASP A 343 -4.75 12.53 1.60
N TYR A 344 -4.14 11.37 1.42
CA TYR A 344 -4.05 10.30 2.41
C TYR A 344 -2.95 10.52 3.46
N ALA A 345 -2.33 11.67 3.53
CA ALA A 345 -1.26 11.98 4.49
C ALA A 345 -1.74 11.83 5.94
N HIS A 346 -1.32 10.74 6.59
CA HIS A 346 -1.71 10.34 7.95
C HIS A 346 -0.50 10.06 8.86
N THR A 347 0.69 10.51 8.43
CA THR A 347 1.93 10.51 9.21
C THR A 347 2.56 11.90 9.17
N PRO A 348 3.40 12.27 10.15
CA PRO A 348 4.09 13.57 10.16
C PRO A 348 4.87 13.84 8.87
N ASP A 349 5.65 12.87 8.40
CA ASP A 349 6.46 12.94 7.18
C ASP A 349 5.61 13.11 5.92
N ALA A 350 4.50 12.35 5.80
CA ALA A 350 3.60 12.50 4.67
C ALA A 350 2.95 13.89 4.65
N LEU A 351 2.56 14.40 5.82
CA LEU A 351 1.95 15.72 5.96
C LEU A 351 2.97 16.83 5.60
N GLU A 352 4.21 16.71 6.06
CA GLU A 352 5.32 17.61 5.70
C GLU A 352 5.52 17.64 4.17
N ASN A 353 5.58 16.47 3.54
CA ASN A 353 5.79 16.38 2.08
C ASN A 353 4.66 17.03 1.28
N VAL A 354 3.42 16.81 1.67
CA VAL A 354 2.25 17.40 1.00
C VAL A 354 2.21 18.91 1.19
N LEU A 355 2.45 19.41 2.40
CA LEU A 355 2.49 20.84 2.69
C LEU A 355 3.65 21.53 1.96
N ASN A 356 4.82 20.92 1.91
CA ASN A 356 5.95 21.44 1.12
C ASN A 356 5.58 21.55 -0.37
N ALA A 357 4.91 20.54 -0.93
CA ALA A 357 4.45 20.57 -2.33
C ALA A 357 3.46 21.72 -2.58
N ILE A 358 2.53 21.95 -1.65
CA ILE A 358 1.57 23.07 -1.71
C ILE A 358 2.33 24.41 -1.69
N HIS A 359 3.29 24.59 -0.77
CA HIS A 359 4.08 25.83 -0.69
C HIS A 359 4.95 26.09 -1.93
N GLU A 360 5.50 25.04 -2.53
CA GLU A 360 6.26 25.17 -3.78
C GLU A 360 5.40 25.75 -4.91
N VAL A 361 4.14 25.34 -5.01
CA VAL A 361 3.21 25.85 -6.03
C VAL A 361 2.69 27.24 -5.68
N LEU A 362 2.33 27.47 -4.39
CA LEU A 362 1.87 28.79 -3.95
C LEU A 362 2.93 29.89 -4.14
N ASN A 363 4.21 29.53 -4.03
CA ASN A 363 5.33 30.46 -4.16
C ASN A 363 5.14 31.76 -3.35
N GLY A 364 4.68 31.60 -2.10
CA GLY A 364 4.41 32.70 -1.16
C GLY A 364 3.13 33.49 -1.43
N LYS A 365 2.24 33.05 -2.33
CA LYS A 365 0.95 33.68 -2.61
C LYS A 365 -0.19 32.84 -2.05
N GLY A 366 -1.10 33.46 -1.28
CA GLY A 366 -2.21 32.77 -0.62
C GLY A 366 -1.83 32.13 0.71
N LYS A 367 -2.82 31.61 1.41
CA LYS A 367 -2.73 30.98 2.73
C LYS A 367 -2.98 29.46 2.61
N VAL A 368 -2.45 28.72 3.57
CA VAL A 368 -2.70 27.28 3.70
C VAL A 368 -3.59 27.04 4.92
N ILE A 369 -4.74 26.39 4.70
CA ILE A 369 -5.66 25.93 5.74
C ILE A 369 -5.62 24.40 5.75
N THR A 370 -5.17 23.79 6.85
CA THR A 370 -5.08 22.33 6.92
C THR A 370 -6.17 21.75 7.82
N VAL A 371 -6.94 20.81 7.27
CA VAL A 371 -7.90 19.96 7.99
C VAL A 371 -7.26 18.59 8.16
N CYS A 372 -6.98 18.17 9.39
CA CYS A 372 -6.35 16.86 9.64
C CYS A 372 -6.84 16.22 10.93
N GLY A 373 -6.75 14.90 10.99
CA GLY A 373 -7.06 14.09 12.14
C GLY A 373 -6.11 12.90 12.26
N ALA A 374 -6.26 12.10 13.30
CA ALA A 374 -5.49 10.89 13.50
C ALA A 374 -6.42 9.70 13.77
N GLY A 375 -6.00 8.50 13.34
CA GLY A 375 -6.75 7.27 13.56
C GLY A 375 -6.66 6.77 15.00
N GLY A 376 -7.77 6.26 15.53
CA GLY A 376 -7.84 5.52 16.79
C GLY A 376 -7.21 4.13 16.67
N ASN A 377 -6.82 3.54 17.82
CA ASN A 377 -6.17 2.22 17.90
C ASN A 377 -4.94 2.09 16.99
N ARG A 378 -4.16 3.17 16.89
CA ARG A 378 -2.90 3.29 16.14
C ARG A 378 -1.83 3.93 17.03
N ASP A 379 -0.62 4.10 16.47
CA ASP A 379 0.49 4.77 17.16
C ASP A 379 0.08 6.16 17.69
N LYS A 380 -0.10 6.26 18.99
CA LYS A 380 -0.44 7.53 19.66
C LYS A 380 0.70 8.53 19.61
N GLY A 381 1.95 8.06 19.52
CA GLY A 381 3.13 8.92 19.50
C GLY A 381 3.22 9.81 18.27
N LYS A 382 2.57 9.47 17.18
CA LYS A 382 2.53 10.32 15.98
C LYS A 382 1.51 11.47 16.06
N ARG A 383 0.50 11.39 16.95
CA ARG A 383 -0.60 12.37 17.04
C ARG A 383 -0.09 13.80 17.30
N PRO A 384 0.70 14.04 18.36
CA PRO A 384 1.25 15.37 18.61
C PRO A 384 2.20 15.86 17.52
N LEU A 385 2.96 14.95 16.89
CA LEU A 385 3.90 15.30 15.82
C LEU A 385 3.16 15.73 14.54
N MET A 386 2.04 15.09 14.20
CA MET A 386 1.19 15.50 13.08
C MET A 386 0.63 16.91 13.30
N ALA A 387 0.14 17.22 14.52
CA ALA A 387 -0.36 18.55 14.84
C ALA A 387 0.74 19.61 14.76
N GLN A 388 1.95 19.31 15.25
CA GLN A 388 3.11 20.20 15.16
C GLN A 388 3.47 20.51 13.71
N GLU A 389 3.51 19.48 12.85
CA GLU A 389 3.85 19.67 11.43
C GLU A 389 2.78 20.47 10.69
N ALA A 390 1.48 20.19 10.93
CA ALA A 390 0.40 20.97 10.38
C ALA A 390 0.51 22.46 10.77
N VAL A 391 0.72 22.77 12.04
CA VAL A 391 0.78 24.17 12.54
C VAL A 391 2.04 24.89 12.05
N LYS A 392 3.16 24.18 11.90
CA LYS A 392 4.41 24.74 11.39
C LYS A 392 4.26 25.29 9.98
N GLN A 393 3.51 24.61 9.15
CA GLN A 393 3.42 24.88 7.71
C GLN A 393 2.06 25.45 7.26
N SER A 394 1.13 25.72 8.19
CA SER A 394 -0.18 26.25 7.84
C SER A 394 -0.48 27.58 8.54
N ASP A 395 -1.27 28.44 7.88
CA ASP A 395 -1.77 29.67 8.46
C ASP A 395 -2.90 29.38 9.46
N LYS A 396 -3.72 28.39 9.17
CA LYS A 396 -4.78 27.86 10.04
C LYS A 396 -4.80 26.34 9.99
N VAL A 397 -5.15 25.73 11.11
CA VAL A 397 -5.30 24.27 11.23
C VAL A 397 -6.63 23.96 11.89
N ILE A 398 -7.37 23.02 11.32
CA ILE A 398 -8.58 22.46 11.93
C ILE A 398 -8.29 20.99 12.25
N ILE A 399 -8.18 20.69 13.54
CA ILE A 399 -8.01 19.32 14.02
C ILE A 399 -9.40 18.69 14.18
N THR A 400 -9.59 17.53 13.54
CA THR A 400 -10.88 16.86 13.45
C THR A 400 -10.76 15.35 13.65
N SER A 401 -11.91 14.64 13.64
CA SER A 401 -11.95 13.18 13.66
C SER A 401 -11.52 12.60 12.31
N ASP A 402 -10.79 11.51 12.35
CA ASP A 402 -10.51 10.62 11.22
C ASP A 402 -11.35 9.34 11.40
N ASN A 403 -10.74 8.17 11.55
CA ASN A 403 -11.37 6.91 11.94
C ASN A 403 -11.14 6.68 13.46
N PRO A 404 -12.03 7.08 14.36
CA PRO A 404 -11.78 6.95 15.80
C PRO A 404 -11.77 5.49 16.27
N ARG A 405 -12.37 4.58 15.52
CA ARG A 405 -12.51 3.15 15.85
C ARG A 405 -13.13 2.96 17.23
N PHE A 406 -12.38 2.44 18.20
CA PHE A 406 -12.85 2.20 19.57
C PHE A 406 -12.44 3.29 20.57
N GLU A 407 -11.75 4.35 20.13
CA GLU A 407 -11.40 5.51 20.96
C GLU A 407 -12.45 6.63 20.79
N GLU A 408 -12.59 7.48 21.81
CA GLU A 408 -13.44 8.65 21.70
C GLU A 408 -12.75 9.73 20.83
N PRO A 409 -13.44 10.33 19.85
CA PRO A 409 -12.84 11.32 18.94
C PRO A 409 -12.17 12.48 19.66
N GLN A 410 -12.76 12.96 20.76
CA GLN A 410 -12.24 14.08 21.52
C GLN A 410 -10.90 13.74 22.21
N ASP A 411 -10.69 12.51 22.65
CA ASP A 411 -9.45 12.08 23.26
C ASP A 411 -8.30 12.08 22.23
N ILE A 412 -8.57 11.64 21.01
CA ILE A 412 -7.60 11.70 19.91
C ILE A 412 -7.24 13.15 19.57
N ILE A 413 -8.23 14.03 19.50
CA ILE A 413 -8.03 15.47 19.28
C ILE A 413 -7.18 16.07 20.41
N ASN A 414 -7.45 15.70 21.66
CA ASN A 414 -6.70 16.18 22.84
C ASN A 414 -5.23 15.71 22.78
N ASP A 415 -4.97 14.46 22.38
CA ASP A 415 -3.59 13.95 22.17
C ASP A 415 -2.84 14.74 21.09
N MET A 416 -3.50 15.14 20.02
CA MET A 416 -2.92 15.99 18.98
C MET A 416 -2.60 17.40 19.55
N LEU A 417 -3.55 18.00 20.27
CA LEU A 417 -3.41 19.34 20.87
C LEU A 417 -2.35 19.38 21.98
N ALA A 418 -2.10 18.27 22.66
CA ALA A 418 -1.08 18.17 23.72
C ALA A 418 0.34 18.44 23.20
N GLY A 419 0.61 18.22 21.91
CA GLY A 419 1.90 18.50 21.28
C GLY A 419 2.14 19.98 20.97
N LEU A 420 1.16 20.86 21.17
CA LEU A 420 1.22 22.25 20.75
C LEU A 420 1.44 23.22 21.92
N SER A 421 2.32 24.20 21.70
CA SER A 421 2.50 25.32 22.63
C SER A 421 1.26 26.24 22.62
N THR A 422 1.16 27.11 23.64
CA THR A 422 0.08 28.11 23.75
C THR A 422 0.02 29.03 22.53
N GLU A 423 1.16 29.41 21.97
CA GLU A 423 1.22 30.27 20.78
C GLU A 423 0.73 29.52 19.53
N GLN A 424 1.17 28.27 19.36
CA GLN A 424 0.73 27.42 18.25
C GLN A 424 -0.79 27.17 18.26
N LYS A 425 -1.38 26.99 19.45
CA LYS A 425 -2.83 26.81 19.61
C LYS A 425 -3.67 27.98 19.10
N LYS A 426 -3.13 29.19 18.97
CA LYS A 426 -3.83 30.34 18.39
C LYS A 426 -4.17 30.15 16.89
N LYS A 427 -3.43 29.30 16.19
CA LYS A 427 -3.70 28.94 14.79
C LYS A 427 -4.68 27.78 14.65
N VAL A 428 -5.10 27.13 15.75
CA VAL A 428 -5.80 25.85 15.73
C VAL A 428 -7.25 26.02 16.17
N ILE A 429 -8.15 25.39 15.43
CA ILE A 429 -9.53 25.16 15.79
C ILE A 429 -9.73 23.64 15.91
N SER A 430 -10.51 23.18 16.88
CA SER A 430 -10.88 21.76 16.97
C SER A 430 -12.37 21.59 16.73
N ILE A 431 -12.70 20.73 15.75
CA ILE A 431 -14.08 20.43 15.37
C ILE A 431 -14.16 18.91 15.18
N ALA A 432 -14.85 18.21 16.07
CA ALA A 432 -14.89 16.74 16.02
C ALA A 432 -15.62 16.23 14.77
N ASP A 433 -16.68 16.89 14.32
CA ASP A 433 -17.36 16.56 13.08
C ASP A 433 -16.50 16.96 11.87
N ARG A 434 -16.05 15.95 11.10
CA ARG A 434 -15.15 16.17 9.96
C ARG A 434 -15.82 16.94 8.82
N LYS A 435 -17.12 16.74 8.61
CA LYS A 435 -17.88 17.48 7.58
C LYS A 435 -17.92 18.96 7.91
N GLU A 436 -18.23 19.28 9.16
CA GLU A 436 -18.23 20.67 9.64
C GLU A 436 -16.83 21.28 9.69
N ALA A 437 -15.80 20.48 9.91
CA ALA A 437 -14.41 20.92 9.83
C ALA A 437 -14.04 21.37 8.40
N ILE A 438 -14.39 20.56 7.39
CA ILE A 438 -14.16 20.89 5.97
C ILE A 438 -14.96 22.12 5.55
N ARG A 439 -16.24 22.22 5.94
CA ARG A 439 -17.10 23.40 5.69
C ARG A 439 -16.51 24.65 6.31
N THR A 440 -16.04 24.56 7.55
CA THR A 440 -15.39 25.69 8.23
C THR A 440 -14.13 26.14 7.50
N ALA A 441 -13.32 25.21 7.00
CA ALA A 441 -12.16 25.54 6.20
C ALA A 441 -12.53 26.28 4.90
N ALA A 442 -13.57 25.82 4.19
CA ALA A 442 -14.07 26.46 2.98
C ALA A 442 -14.59 27.90 3.26
N MET A 443 -15.32 28.10 4.35
CA MET A 443 -15.80 29.43 4.76
C MET A 443 -14.68 30.41 5.12
N MET A 444 -13.49 29.91 5.49
CA MET A 444 -12.33 30.72 5.87
C MET A 444 -11.41 31.02 4.69
N ALA A 445 -11.53 30.25 3.60
CA ALA A 445 -10.65 30.37 2.44
C ALA A 445 -11.02 31.57 1.57
N GLU A 446 -10.02 32.26 1.07
CA GLU A 446 -10.11 33.37 0.13
C GLU A 446 -9.55 32.95 -1.25
N LYS A 447 -9.79 33.73 -2.26
CA LYS A 447 -9.21 33.50 -3.61
C LYS A 447 -7.70 33.40 -3.55
N GLY A 448 -7.16 32.29 -4.10
CA GLY A 448 -5.74 31.96 -4.13
C GLY A 448 -5.27 31.16 -2.92
N ASP A 449 -6.14 30.89 -1.93
CA ASP A 449 -5.80 30.02 -0.80
C ASP A 449 -5.88 28.55 -1.17
N VAL A 450 -5.21 27.72 -0.36
CA VAL A 450 -5.27 26.26 -0.48
C VAL A 450 -5.79 25.64 0.81
N ILE A 451 -6.78 24.76 0.68
CA ILE A 451 -7.27 23.91 1.77
C ILE A 451 -6.69 22.52 1.58
N LEU A 452 -5.89 22.05 2.53
CA LEU A 452 -5.44 20.65 2.58
C LEU A 452 -6.40 19.85 3.46
N VAL A 453 -7.09 18.86 2.90
CA VAL A 453 -7.90 17.87 3.63
C VAL A 453 -7.10 16.57 3.70
N ALA A 454 -6.45 16.32 4.84
CA ALA A 454 -5.50 15.24 5.03
C ALA A 454 -6.03 14.11 5.92
N GLY A 455 -5.59 12.90 5.62
CA GLY A 455 -5.79 11.69 6.43
C GLY A 455 -6.51 10.58 5.70
N LYS A 456 -7.72 10.83 5.18
CA LYS A 456 -8.57 9.80 4.57
C LYS A 456 -8.26 9.54 3.09
N GLY A 457 -7.90 10.57 2.35
CA GLY A 457 -7.61 10.45 0.92
C GLY A 457 -8.75 9.77 0.15
N HIS A 458 -8.52 8.52 -0.27
CA HIS A 458 -9.48 7.71 -1.02
C HIS A 458 -10.51 6.95 -0.17
N GLU A 459 -10.40 7.00 1.17
CA GLU A 459 -11.35 6.29 2.04
C GLU A 459 -12.73 6.94 1.96
N ASP A 460 -13.74 6.14 1.64
CA ASP A 460 -15.14 6.51 1.52
C ASP A 460 -15.97 6.19 2.76
N TYR A 461 -15.31 5.96 3.90
CA TYR A 461 -15.96 5.62 5.16
C TYR A 461 -15.28 6.28 6.36
N GLN A 462 -16.03 6.42 7.45
CA GLN A 462 -15.51 6.66 8.80
C GLN A 462 -15.85 5.46 9.69
N GLU A 463 -14.83 4.87 10.33
CA GLU A 463 -15.00 3.72 11.21
C GLU A 463 -15.19 4.16 12.66
N ILE A 464 -16.38 3.89 13.22
CA ILE A 464 -16.77 4.23 14.59
C ILE A 464 -17.25 2.94 15.29
N LYS A 465 -16.60 2.54 16.39
CA LYS A 465 -16.94 1.34 17.18
C LYS A 465 -17.07 0.06 16.32
N GLY A 466 -16.19 -0.09 15.33
CA GLY A 466 -16.15 -1.22 14.41
C GLY A 466 -17.19 -1.17 13.27
N VAL A 467 -17.99 -0.13 13.19
CA VAL A 467 -18.96 0.07 12.09
C VAL A 467 -18.42 1.12 11.12
N LYS A 468 -18.43 0.81 9.83
CA LYS A 468 -18.09 1.74 8.75
C LYS A 468 -19.31 2.52 8.32
N HIS A 469 -19.27 3.82 8.48
CA HIS A 469 -20.27 4.76 8.00
C HIS A 469 -19.73 5.44 6.73
N HIS A 470 -20.58 5.62 5.72
CA HIS A 470 -20.18 6.33 4.50
C HIS A 470 -19.71 7.75 4.82
N PHE A 471 -18.51 8.10 4.37
CA PHE A 471 -17.93 9.42 4.49
C PHE A 471 -16.76 9.58 3.52
N ASP A 472 -16.89 10.43 2.52
CA ASP A 472 -15.87 10.71 1.51
C ASP A 472 -15.49 12.20 1.54
N ASP A 473 -14.20 12.49 1.75
CA ASP A 473 -13.69 13.87 1.76
C ASP A 473 -13.94 14.58 0.42
N HIS A 474 -13.85 13.88 -0.71
CA HIS A 474 -14.10 14.46 -2.04
C HIS A 474 -15.56 14.87 -2.23
N GLU A 475 -16.50 14.06 -1.73
CA GLU A 475 -17.95 14.41 -1.78
C GLU A 475 -18.21 15.67 -0.98
N VAL A 476 -17.67 15.75 0.24
CA VAL A 476 -17.84 16.94 1.10
C VAL A 476 -17.19 18.17 0.48
N VAL A 477 -15.99 18.05 -0.07
CA VAL A 477 -15.29 19.17 -0.74
C VAL A 477 -16.10 19.64 -1.96
N ARG A 478 -16.62 18.73 -2.79
CA ARG A 478 -17.45 19.11 -3.94
C ARG A 478 -18.76 19.76 -3.52
N GLU A 479 -19.38 19.30 -2.42
CA GLU A 479 -20.59 19.92 -1.86
C GLU A 479 -20.35 21.37 -1.43
N VAL A 480 -19.19 21.68 -0.83
CA VAL A 480 -18.85 23.05 -0.42
C VAL A 480 -18.34 23.92 -1.56
N CYS A 481 -17.96 23.33 -2.71
CA CYS A 481 -17.60 24.04 -3.94
C CYS A 481 -18.81 24.33 -4.83
N SER A 482 -19.99 23.76 -4.54
CA SER A 482 -21.20 23.92 -5.35
C SER A 482 -22.09 25.06 -4.82
#